data_6985c17434d12ce54e34e611cc08a00e
#
_entry.id   6985c17434d12ce54e34e611cc08a00e
#
_cell.length_a   1.000
_cell.length_b   1.000
_cell.length_c   1.000
_cell.angle_alpha   90.00
_cell.angle_beta   90.00
_cell.angle_gamma   90.00
#
_symmetry.space_group_name_H-M   'P 1'
#
loop_
_entity.id
_entity.type
_entity.pdbx_description
1 polymer ?
#
loop_
_entity_poly.entity_id
_entity_poly.type
_entity_poly.pdbx_seq_one_letter_code
_entity_poly.pdbx_strand_id
1 'polypeptide(L)'
;MHSTLYDKLWNEHFVTSFDSGESLIYIDRHYLHEVTSPQAFEGLIKKNIKPWRVDANIATPDHNVPTLRTEGFAIESIDDEISKIQVKELDKNCDRFGIKQFDIKSLNQGIVHVIG
;
A
#
# COMPACT_ATOMS: atom_id res chain seq x y z
N MET A 1 -26.54 1.54 23.05
CA MET A 1 -25.94 2.82 22.60
C MET A 1 -25.51 2.66 21.14
N HIS A 2 -25.89 3.60 20.28
CA HIS A 2 -25.48 3.52 18.87
C HIS A 2 -24.05 4.01 18.74
N SER A 3 -23.14 3.15 18.29
CA SER A 3 -21.75 3.51 17.98
C SER A 3 -21.59 3.88 16.51
N THR A 4 -20.79 4.90 16.24
CA THR A 4 -20.41 5.26 14.88
C THR A 4 -19.47 4.24 14.27
N LEU A 5 -19.24 4.30 12.96
CA LEU A 5 -18.24 3.46 12.32
C LEU A 5 -16.84 3.71 12.92
N TYR A 6 -16.53 4.99 13.22
CA TYR A 6 -15.29 5.36 13.90
C TYR A 6 -15.15 4.65 15.25
N ASP A 7 -16.19 4.69 16.10
CA ASP A 7 -16.14 4.05 17.42
C ASP A 7 -15.92 2.53 17.30
N LYS A 8 -16.54 1.89 16.32
CA LYS A 8 -16.38 0.45 16.08
C LYS A 8 -14.94 0.13 15.68
N LEU A 9 -14.41 0.82 14.68
CA LEU A 9 -13.03 0.63 14.22
C LEU A 9 -12.02 0.93 15.34
N TRP A 10 -12.23 2.02 16.07
CA TRP A 10 -11.37 2.37 17.20
C TRP A 10 -11.34 1.27 18.25
N ASN A 11 -12.50 0.83 18.70
CA ASN A 11 -12.60 -0.18 19.77
C ASN A 11 -12.03 -1.54 19.36
N GLU A 12 -12.15 -1.93 18.10
CA GLU A 12 -11.59 -3.18 17.58
C GLU A 12 -10.06 -3.16 17.47
N HIS A 13 -9.47 -1.98 17.30
CA HIS A 13 -8.02 -1.81 17.10
C HIS A 13 -7.28 -1.24 18.31
N PHE A 14 -8.02 -0.75 19.31
CA PHE A 14 -7.44 -0.17 20.52
C PHE A 14 -6.69 -1.22 21.35
N VAL A 15 -5.45 -0.93 21.72
CA VAL A 15 -4.62 -1.79 22.58
C VAL A 15 -4.52 -1.21 23.98
N THR A 16 -4.06 0.01 24.13
CA THR A 16 -3.90 0.69 25.42
C THR A 16 -3.75 2.19 25.25
N SER A 17 -3.93 2.92 26.34
CA SER A 17 -3.60 4.36 26.42
C SER A 17 -2.41 4.58 27.34
N PHE A 18 -1.65 5.65 27.05
CA PHE A 18 -0.54 6.11 27.84
C PHE A 18 -0.95 7.31 28.69
N ASP A 19 -0.20 7.59 29.75
CA ASP A 19 -0.43 8.74 30.63
C ASP A 19 -0.29 10.09 29.89
N SER A 20 0.43 10.11 28.78
CA SER A 20 0.56 11.25 27.86
C SER A 20 -0.74 11.64 27.13
N GLY A 21 -1.77 10.79 27.20
CA GLY A 21 -3.03 10.94 26.45
C GLY A 21 -3.03 10.30 25.08
N GLU A 22 -1.90 9.75 24.63
CA GLU A 22 -1.79 8.99 23.38
C GLU A 22 -2.38 7.58 23.55
N SER A 23 -2.78 6.98 22.44
CA SER A 23 -3.29 5.62 22.43
C SER A 23 -2.51 4.76 21.42
N LEU A 24 -2.25 3.52 21.81
CA LEU A 24 -1.70 2.51 20.92
C LEU A 24 -2.84 1.77 20.25
N ILE A 25 -2.82 1.75 18.93
CA ILE A 25 -3.75 0.98 18.09
C ILE A 25 -3.00 -0.08 17.30
N TYR A 26 -3.64 -1.22 17.08
CA TYR A 26 -3.10 -2.28 16.23
C TYR A 26 -3.45 -2.02 14.77
N ILE A 27 -2.46 -2.02 13.87
CA ILE A 27 -2.66 -1.91 12.44
C ILE A 27 -2.71 -3.32 11.85
N ASP A 28 -3.89 -3.77 11.43
CA ASP A 28 -4.13 -5.11 10.92
C ASP A 28 -4.03 -5.20 9.39
N ARG A 29 -4.09 -4.06 8.69
CA ARG A 29 -3.99 -3.97 7.24
C ARG A 29 -3.28 -2.69 6.81
N HIS A 30 -2.38 -2.81 5.85
CA HIS A 30 -1.61 -1.69 5.30
C HIS A 30 -1.70 -1.68 3.79
N TYR A 31 -2.15 -0.57 3.22
CA TYR A 31 -2.26 -0.37 1.78
C TYR A 31 -1.14 0.53 1.28
N LEU A 32 -0.47 0.08 0.22
CA LEU A 32 0.71 0.71 -0.35
C LEU A 32 0.45 1.17 -1.78
N HIS A 33 1.07 2.27 -2.17
CA HIS A 33 1.11 2.70 -3.55
C HIS A 33 2.52 3.18 -3.95
N GLU A 34 2.73 3.46 -5.23
CA GLU A 34 4.05 3.69 -5.83
C GLU A 34 4.71 5.01 -5.43
N VAL A 35 3.95 6.01 -4.97
CA VAL A 35 4.50 7.35 -4.73
C VAL A 35 5.26 7.44 -3.41
N THR A 36 4.70 6.93 -2.32
CA THR A 36 5.26 7.07 -0.97
C THR A 36 6.00 5.84 -0.46
N SER A 37 5.72 4.67 -1.00
CA SER A 37 6.34 3.41 -0.54
C SER A 37 7.84 3.25 -0.84
N PRO A 38 8.46 3.86 -1.88
CA PRO A 38 9.88 3.64 -2.16
C PRO A 38 10.79 3.96 -0.99
N GLN A 39 10.54 5.04 -0.27
CA GLN A 39 11.34 5.45 0.88
C GLN A 39 11.23 4.45 2.04
N ALA A 40 10.02 3.92 2.28
CA ALA A 40 9.80 2.90 3.31
C ALA A 40 10.56 1.60 2.97
N PHE A 41 10.48 1.14 1.74
CA PHE A 41 11.23 -0.03 1.27
C PHE A 41 12.74 0.16 1.34
N GLU A 42 13.24 1.32 0.95
CA GLU A 42 14.66 1.67 1.07
C GLU A 42 15.13 1.58 2.53
N GLY A 43 14.33 2.07 3.47
CA GLY A 43 14.61 1.98 4.90
C GLY A 43 14.71 0.54 5.39
N LEU A 44 13.78 -0.33 4.95
CA LEU A 44 13.81 -1.76 5.29
C LEU A 44 15.06 -2.44 4.71
N ILE A 45 15.40 -2.14 3.45
CA ILE A 45 16.57 -2.71 2.78
C ILE A 45 17.87 -2.30 3.50
N LYS A 46 18.03 -1.01 3.79
CA LYS A 46 19.22 -0.49 4.49
C LYS A 46 19.42 -1.11 5.88
N LYS A 47 18.32 -1.36 6.57
CA LYS A 47 18.34 -1.97 7.91
C LYS A 47 18.36 -3.51 7.88
N ASN A 48 18.27 -4.10 6.70
CA ASN A 48 18.17 -5.56 6.51
C ASN A 48 17.03 -6.20 7.33
N ILE A 49 15.87 -5.57 7.36
CA ILE A 49 14.67 -6.06 8.03
C ILE A 49 13.54 -6.27 7.03
N LYS A 50 12.63 -7.16 7.39
CA LYS A 50 11.42 -7.47 6.58
C LYS A 50 10.19 -6.85 7.23
N PRO A 51 9.13 -6.58 6.46
CA PRO A 51 7.83 -6.27 7.04
C PRO A 51 7.40 -7.37 8.00
N TRP A 52 6.87 -6.99 9.16
CA TRP A 52 6.52 -7.96 10.20
C TRP A 52 5.41 -8.93 9.74
N ARG A 53 4.34 -8.41 9.19
CA ARG A 53 3.25 -9.20 8.63
C ARG A 53 3.12 -8.90 7.13
N VAL A 54 3.82 -9.67 6.33
CA VAL A 54 3.82 -9.49 4.86
C VAL A 54 2.42 -9.64 4.28
N ASP A 55 1.65 -10.60 4.78
CA ASP A 55 0.27 -10.90 4.40
C ASP A 55 -0.74 -9.77 4.71
N ALA A 56 -0.40 -8.88 5.63
CA ALA A 56 -1.21 -7.72 5.99
C ALA A 56 -0.97 -6.50 5.07
N ASN A 57 0.04 -6.57 4.19
CA ASN A 57 0.37 -5.51 3.24
C ASN A 57 -0.19 -5.84 1.87
N ILE A 58 -0.88 -4.89 1.25
CA ILE A 58 -1.42 -4.99 -0.09
C ILE A 58 -1.04 -3.74 -0.86
N ALA A 59 -0.53 -3.91 -2.07
CA ALA A 59 -0.07 -2.82 -2.91
C ALA A 59 -0.90 -2.68 -4.18
N THR A 60 -1.01 -1.45 -4.66
CA THR A 60 -1.54 -1.13 -5.99
C THR A 60 -0.90 0.15 -6.51
N PRO A 61 -0.53 0.23 -7.79
CA PRO A 61 -0.21 1.51 -8.39
C PRO A 61 -1.50 2.29 -8.60
N ASP A 62 -1.58 3.52 -8.08
CA ASP A 62 -2.82 4.30 -8.14
C ASP A 62 -2.66 5.74 -8.66
N HIS A 63 -1.48 6.35 -8.53
CA HIS A 63 -1.24 7.73 -8.95
C HIS A 63 -0.66 7.84 -10.36
N ASN A 64 0.27 6.98 -10.72
CA ASN A 64 1.10 7.09 -11.92
C ASN A 64 0.69 6.10 -13.02
N VAL A 65 -0.58 5.74 -13.05
CA VAL A 65 -1.14 4.84 -14.06
C VAL A 65 -2.26 5.52 -14.83
N PRO A 66 -2.35 5.31 -16.15
CA PRO A 66 -3.44 5.86 -16.95
C PRO A 66 -4.79 5.30 -16.52
N THR A 67 -5.81 6.14 -16.60
CA THR A 67 -7.20 5.74 -16.34
C THR A 67 -7.85 5.03 -17.53
N LEU A 68 -7.37 5.29 -18.74
CA LEU A 68 -7.78 4.59 -19.95
C LEU A 68 -6.93 3.36 -20.14
N ARG A 69 -7.58 2.19 -20.08
CA ARG A 69 -6.94 0.91 -20.32
C ARG A 69 -7.21 0.49 -21.76
N THR A 70 -6.17 0.44 -22.57
CA THR A 70 -6.21 -0.13 -23.91
C THR A 70 -5.72 -1.57 -23.89
N GLU A 71 -6.11 -2.36 -24.87
CA GLU A 71 -5.59 -3.72 -25.06
C GLU A 71 -4.06 -3.70 -25.13
N GLY A 72 -3.39 -4.56 -24.36
CA GLY A 72 -1.93 -4.62 -24.31
C GLY A 72 -1.27 -3.55 -23.45
N PHE A 73 -2.03 -2.84 -22.60
CA PHE A 73 -1.47 -1.84 -21.70
C PHE A 73 -0.40 -2.45 -20.76
N ALA A 74 0.77 -1.83 -20.71
CA ALA A 74 1.90 -2.25 -19.90
C ALA A 74 2.61 -1.03 -19.31
N ILE A 75 3.51 -1.26 -18.35
CA ILE A 75 4.29 -0.16 -17.72
C ILE A 75 5.06 0.66 -18.77
N GLU A 76 5.52 0.01 -19.82
CA GLU A 76 6.21 0.64 -20.94
C GLU A 76 5.35 1.67 -21.69
N SER A 77 4.02 1.57 -21.59
CA SER A 77 3.06 2.51 -22.19
C SER A 77 2.84 3.78 -21.36
N ILE A 78 3.46 3.90 -20.18
CA ILE A 78 3.41 5.12 -19.38
C ILE A 78 4.36 6.15 -20.03
N ASP A 79 3.84 7.29 -20.44
CA ASP A 79 4.62 8.32 -21.15
C ASP A 79 5.62 9.03 -20.23
N ASP A 80 5.22 9.33 -18.99
CA ASP A 80 6.05 10.00 -18.01
C ASP A 80 7.09 9.05 -17.41
N GLU A 81 8.38 9.36 -17.62
CA GLU A 81 9.49 8.50 -17.18
C GLU A 81 9.57 8.37 -15.64
N ILE A 82 9.24 9.42 -14.88
CA ILE A 82 9.26 9.37 -13.42
C ILE A 82 8.16 8.44 -12.93
N SER A 83 6.95 8.58 -13.47
CA SER A 83 5.82 7.70 -13.18
C SER A 83 6.14 6.23 -13.50
N LYS A 84 6.76 5.99 -14.64
CA LYS A 84 7.21 4.66 -15.05
C LYS A 84 8.21 4.05 -14.07
N ILE A 85 9.18 4.83 -13.61
CA ILE A 85 10.19 4.39 -12.63
C ILE A 85 9.51 4.04 -11.30
N GLN A 86 8.58 4.86 -10.82
CA GLN A 86 7.88 4.62 -9.56
C GLN A 86 7.04 3.35 -9.60
N VAL A 87 6.31 3.10 -10.68
CA VAL A 87 5.53 1.86 -10.84
C VAL A 87 6.44 0.64 -10.90
N LYS A 88 7.54 0.69 -11.67
CA LYS A 88 8.54 -0.39 -11.72
C LYS A 88 9.18 -0.67 -10.36
N GLU A 89 9.47 0.37 -9.60
CA GLU A 89 10.06 0.20 -8.27
C GLU A 89 9.06 -0.42 -7.28
N LEU A 90 7.77 -0.09 -7.38
CA LEU A 90 6.73 -0.77 -6.60
C LEU A 90 6.69 -2.26 -6.91
N ASP A 91 6.64 -2.64 -8.19
CA ASP A 91 6.66 -4.04 -8.63
C ASP A 91 7.86 -4.80 -8.06
N LYS A 92 9.04 -4.25 -8.23
CA LYS A 92 10.30 -4.82 -7.75
C LYS A 92 10.34 -5.00 -6.23
N ASN A 93 9.85 -4.01 -5.48
CA ASN A 93 9.81 -4.07 -4.03
C ASN A 93 8.77 -5.09 -3.54
N CYS A 94 7.59 -5.16 -4.17
CA CYS A 94 6.57 -6.16 -3.85
C CYS A 94 7.08 -7.58 -4.11
N ASP A 95 7.77 -7.82 -5.23
CA ASP A 95 8.39 -9.11 -5.54
C ASP A 95 9.46 -9.47 -4.51
N ARG A 96 10.33 -8.51 -4.17
CA ARG A 96 11.42 -8.73 -3.21
C ARG A 96 10.92 -9.14 -1.83
N PHE A 97 9.85 -8.51 -1.34
CA PHE A 97 9.32 -8.73 0.01
C PHE A 97 8.13 -9.71 0.04
N GLY A 98 7.67 -10.21 -1.11
CA GLY A 98 6.54 -11.11 -1.21
C GLY A 98 5.19 -10.45 -0.88
N ILE A 99 5.05 -9.15 -1.12
CA ILE A 99 3.83 -8.40 -0.86
C ILE A 99 2.85 -8.61 -2.02
N LYS A 100 1.59 -8.92 -1.68
CA LYS A 100 0.52 -9.03 -2.66
C LYS A 100 0.29 -7.68 -3.34
N GLN A 101 0.30 -7.69 -4.66
CA GLN A 101 0.06 -6.50 -5.47
C GLN A 101 -1.08 -6.72 -6.46
N PHE A 102 -1.96 -5.74 -6.57
CA PHE A 102 -2.86 -5.59 -7.71
C PHE A 102 -2.15 -4.67 -8.71
N ASP A 103 -1.36 -5.28 -9.58
CA ASP A 103 -0.52 -4.58 -10.54
C ASP A 103 -1.34 -3.91 -11.65
N ILE A 104 -0.64 -3.21 -12.55
CA ILE A 104 -1.24 -2.45 -13.65
C ILE A 104 -2.08 -3.33 -14.60
N LYS A 105 -1.84 -4.62 -14.64
CA LYS A 105 -2.55 -5.60 -15.48
C LYS A 105 -3.71 -6.26 -14.75
N SER A 106 -3.79 -6.12 -13.43
CA SER A 106 -4.83 -6.72 -12.62
C SER A 106 -6.19 -6.08 -12.90
N LEU A 107 -7.22 -6.90 -13.05
CA LEU A 107 -8.61 -6.43 -13.13
C LEU A 107 -9.10 -5.78 -11.84
N ASN A 108 -8.44 -6.07 -10.73
CA ASN A 108 -8.76 -5.53 -9.41
C ASN A 108 -7.87 -4.33 -9.03
N GLN A 109 -7.03 -3.85 -9.95
CA GLN A 109 -6.24 -2.65 -9.73
C GLN A 109 -7.16 -1.43 -9.61
N GLY A 110 -6.86 -0.56 -8.66
CA GLY A 110 -7.58 0.68 -8.42
C GLY A 110 -6.83 1.55 -7.43
N ILE A 111 -7.46 2.58 -6.93
CA ILE A 111 -6.88 3.38 -5.85
C ILE A 111 -6.91 2.59 -4.54
N VAL A 112 -6.01 2.92 -3.60
CA VAL A 112 -5.89 2.21 -2.31
C VAL A 112 -7.22 2.14 -1.53
N HIS A 113 -8.05 3.16 -1.64
CA HIS A 113 -9.38 3.20 -0.99
C HIS A 113 -10.38 2.19 -1.58
N VAL A 114 -10.19 1.75 -2.81
CA VAL A 114 -11.09 0.83 -3.50
C VAL A 114 -10.67 -0.62 -3.32
N ILE A 115 -9.38 -0.89 -3.26
CA ILE A 115 -8.87 -2.25 -3.05
C ILE A 115 -9.04 -2.74 -1.61
N GLY A 116 -9.18 -1.81 -0.68
CA GLY A 116 -9.44 -2.08 0.73
C GLY A 116 -10.88 -2.44 0.97
#